data_aab69580516e8b1963dc2aee1803c986
#
_entry.id   aab69580516e8b1963dc2aee1803c986
#
_cell.length_a   1.000
_cell.length_b   1.000
_cell.length_c   1.000
_cell.angle_alpha   90.00
_cell.angle_beta   90.00
_cell.angle_gamma   90.00
#
_symmetry.space_group_name_H-M   'P 1'
#
loop_
_entity.id
_entity.type
_entity.pdbx_description
1 polymer ?
#
loop_
_entity_poly.entity_id
_entity_poly.type
_entity_poly.pdbx_seq_one_letter_code
_entity_poly.pdbx_strand_id
1 'polypeptide(L)'
;MHNFGTWLANDRHGNDSWLTKVCNYIYSKQKRTIKVKIHDYDTWDMDSTLAVIILPLLKQMKERKHGSPFVDDEDVPDDLKSTAAESKEKEYDVDSNYHKRWDYVVDEMIWAFEQLQPDNDWEEQYRTGEFDMQFEPCELDDTGKAKLYTMIKGPKHTFEVDDAGVKIHHDRIVRGTKLFGKYFQSLSD
;
A
#
# COMPACT_ATOMS: atom_id res chain seq x y z
N MET A 1 -29.79 26.03 -18.47
CA MET A 1 -28.81 25.85 -19.56
C MET A 1 -28.52 24.37 -19.71
N HIS A 2 -28.97 23.72 -20.81
CA HIS A 2 -28.55 22.36 -21.06
C HIS A 2 -27.05 22.37 -21.41
N ASN A 3 -26.25 21.62 -20.66
CA ASN A 3 -24.84 21.48 -20.96
C ASN A 3 -24.65 20.88 -22.37
N PHE A 4 -23.76 21.47 -23.16
CA PHE A 4 -23.42 21.01 -24.52
C PHE A 4 -23.06 19.51 -24.55
N GLY A 5 -22.50 18.99 -23.46
CA GLY A 5 -22.20 17.54 -23.30
C GLY A 5 -23.43 16.64 -23.23
N THR A 6 -24.51 17.08 -22.58
CA THR A 6 -25.75 16.27 -22.51
C THR A 6 -26.48 16.23 -23.83
N TRP A 7 -26.39 17.29 -24.66
CA TRP A 7 -26.96 17.32 -26.02
C TRP A 7 -26.24 16.36 -26.99
N LEU A 8 -24.94 16.17 -26.85
CA LEU A 8 -24.18 15.20 -27.63
C LEU A 8 -24.43 13.76 -27.18
N ALA A 9 -24.66 13.54 -25.88
CA ALA A 9 -24.82 12.21 -25.30
C ALA A 9 -26.23 11.63 -25.53
N ASN A 10 -27.28 12.47 -25.44
CA ASN A 10 -28.67 12.02 -25.48
C ASN A 10 -29.46 12.70 -26.64
N ASP A 11 -30.45 11.99 -27.14
CA ASP A 11 -31.42 12.55 -28.07
C ASP A 11 -32.45 13.46 -27.32
N ARG A 12 -33.40 14.07 -28.09
CA ARG A 12 -34.43 14.94 -27.51
C ARG A 12 -35.39 14.23 -26.55
N HIS A 13 -35.37 12.89 -26.50
CA HIS A 13 -36.21 12.04 -25.70
C HIS A 13 -35.43 11.42 -24.50
N GLY A 14 -34.18 11.81 -24.29
CA GLY A 14 -33.33 11.29 -23.22
C GLY A 14 -32.70 9.94 -23.50
N ASN A 15 -32.83 9.38 -24.70
CA ASN A 15 -32.15 8.13 -25.06
C ASN A 15 -30.73 8.42 -25.57
N ASP A 16 -29.88 7.41 -25.50
CA ASP A 16 -28.52 7.48 -26.04
C ASP A 16 -28.52 7.94 -27.51
N SER A 17 -27.76 9.00 -27.77
CA SER A 17 -27.57 9.47 -29.15
C SER A 17 -26.86 8.40 -29.99
N TRP A 18 -26.93 8.53 -31.32
CA TRP A 18 -26.21 7.62 -32.20
C TRP A 18 -24.70 7.63 -31.95
N LEU A 19 -24.14 8.79 -31.58
CA LEU A 19 -22.73 8.93 -31.17
C LEU A 19 -22.43 8.12 -29.94
N THR A 20 -23.28 8.20 -28.91
CA THR A 20 -23.15 7.40 -27.69
C THR A 20 -23.20 5.92 -28.00
N LYS A 21 -24.13 5.49 -28.87
CA LYS A 21 -24.20 4.08 -29.27
C LYS A 21 -22.95 3.60 -30.00
N VAL A 22 -22.38 4.42 -30.90
CA VAL A 22 -21.12 4.11 -31.58
C VAL A 22 -19.96 4.07 -30.60
N CYS A 23 -19.85 5.04 -29.69
CA CYS A 23 -18.81 5.05 -28.63
C CYS A 23 -18.92 3.82 -27.72
N ASN A 24 -20.12 3.47 -27.27
CA ASN A 24 -20.38 2.29 -26.46
C ASN A 24 -20.05 1.00 -27.21
N TYR A 25 -20.35 0.91 -28.52
CA TYR A 25 -19.94 -0.23 -29.34
C TYR A 25 -18.42 -0.34 -29.47
N ILE A 26 -17.71 0.77 -29.75
CA ILE A 26 -16.24 0.79 -29.80
C ILE A 26 -15.67 0.39 -28.43
N TYR A 27 -16.19 0.97 -27.35
CA TYR A 27 -15.75 0.67 -25.98
C TYR A 27 -15.97 -0.82 -25.61
N SER A 28 -17.13 -1.40 -26.02
CA SER A 28 -17.41 -2.83 -25.78
C SER A 28 -16.46 -3.77 -26.53
N LYS A 29 -15.84 -3.30 -27.62
CA LYS A 29 -14.85 -4.06 -28.39
C LYS A 29 -13.41 -3.83 -27.92
N GLN A 30 -13.16 -2.80 -27.11
CA GLN A 30 -11.85 -2.54 -26.53
C GLN A 30 -11.57 -3.56 -25.43
N LYS A 31 -10.69 -4.51 -25.71
CA LYS A 31 -10.16 -5.40 -24.68
C LYS A 31 -9.13 -4.62 -23.86
N ARG A 32 -9.44 -4.37 -22.59
CA ARG A 32 -8.45 -3.83 -21.65
C ARG A 32 -7.28 -4.79 -21.56
N THR A 33 -6.10 -4.35 -21.93
CA THR A 33 -4.86 -5.13 -21.80
C THR A 33 -3.94 -4.43 -20.84
N ILE A 34 -3.59 -5.11 -19.75
CA ILE A 34 -2.52 -4.70 -18.85
C ILE A 34 -1.31 -5.55 -19.24
N LYS A 35 -0.22 -4.89 -19.65
CA LYS A 35 1.03 -5.58 -19.99
C LYS A 35 1.97 -5.47 -18.78
N VAL A 36 2.23 -6.60 -18.16
CA VAL A 36 3.24 -6.74 -17.09
C VAL A 36 4.35 -7.63 -17.63
N LYS A 37 5.60 -7.18 -17.55
CA LYS A 37 6.78 -7.99 -17.85
C LYS A 37 7.37 -8.44 -16.54
N ILE A 38 7.41 -9.76 -16.32
CA ILE A 38 7.95 -10.38 -15.12
C ILE A 38 9.27 -11.05 -15.51
N HIS A 39 10.32 -10.81 -14.75
CA HIS A 39 11.61 -11.47 -14.87
C HIS A 39 11.80 -12.49 -13.75
N ASP A 40 12.72 -13.44 -13.94
CA ASP A 40 12.92 -14.54 -12.98
C ASP A 40 13.29 -14.05 -11.57
N TYR A 41 13.97 -12.90 -11.46
CA TYR A 41 14.35 -12.30 -10.17
C TYR A 41 13.20 -11.54 -9.47
N ASP A 42 12.12 -11.18 -10.18
CA ASP A 42 10.97 -10.47 -9.58
C ASP A 42 10.23 -11.32 -8.54
N THR A 43 10.44 -12.64 -8.56
CA THR A 43 9.86 -13.57 -7.60
C THR A 43 10.70 -13.75 -6.33
N TRP A 44 11.94 -13.30 -6.31
CA TRP A 44 12.79 -13.38 -5.12
C TRP A 44 12.37 -12.36 -4.06
N ASP A 45 11.87 -11.22 -4.54
CA ASP A 45 11.40 -10.09 -3.73
C ASP A 45 10.00 -9.67 -4.22
N MET A 46 9.07 -10.63 -4.15
CA MET A 46 7.75 -10.51 -4.77
C MET A 46 6.89 -9.44 -4.08
N ASP A 47 7.04 -9.22 -2.79
CA ASP A 47 6.34 -8.21 -2.03
C ASP A 47 6.71 -6.79 -2.50
N SER A 48 8.00 -6.49 -2.69
CA SER A 48 8.49 -5.22 -3.25
C SER A 48 8.03 -5.05 -4.70
N THR A 49 8.12 -6.11 -5.53
CA THR A 49 7.62 -6.09 -6.91
C THR A 49 6.12 -5.76 -6.96
N LEU A 50 5.32 -6.38 -6.09
CA LEU A 50 3.89 -6.10 -5.99
C LEU A 50 3.62 -4.68 -5.47
N ALA A 51 4.42 -4.19 -4.52
CA ALA A 51 4.29 -2.84 -3.99
C ALA A 51 4.45 -1.77 -5.08
N VAL A 52 5.38 -1.94 -6.04
CA VAL A 52 5.56 -1.04 -7.19
C VAL A 52 4.30 -0.96 -8.07
N ILE A 53 3.55 -2.05 -8.17
CA ILE A 53 2.31 -2.11 -8.97
C ILE A 53 1.11 -1.56 -8.18
N ILE A 54 0.99 -1.93 -6.90
CA ILE A 54 -0.19 -1.65 -6.06
C ILE A 54 -0.22 -0.17 -5.63
N LEU A 55 0.92 0.37 -5.20
CA LEU A 55 1.00 1.74 -4.66
C LEU A 55 0.41 2.82 -5.59
N PRO A 56 0.80 2.90 -6.88
CA PRO A 56 0.23 3.91 -7.78
C PRO A 56 -1.28 3.72 -8.01
N LEU A 57 -1.78 2.47 -7.97
CA LEU A 57 -3.21 2.19 -8.09
C LEU A 57 -3.99 2.68 -6.87
N LEU A 58 -3.48 2.46 -5.65
CA LEU A 58 -4.08 2.96 -4.40
C LEU A 58 -4.10 4.49 -4.38
N LYS A 59 -2.99 5.15 -4.75
CA LYS A 59 -2.91 6.62 -4.83
C LYS A 59 -3.91 7.17 -5.85
N GLN A 60 -4.00 6.58 -7.03
CA GLN A 60 -4.97 7.00 -8.05
C GLN A 60 -6.41 6.78 -7.59
N MET A 61 -6.70 5.65 -6.94
CA MET A 61 -8.02 5.37 -6.39
C MET A 61 -8.39 6.42 -5.34
N LYS A 62 -7.49 6.75 -4.40
CA LYS A 62 -7.72 7.77 -3.37
C LYS A 62 -8.08 9.14 -3.99
N GLU A 63 -7.39 9.54 -5.06
CA GLU A 63 -7.63 10.82 -5.74
C GLU A 63 -8.96 10.87 -6.50
N ARG A 64 -9.44 9.73 -7.01
CA ARG A 64 -10.57 9.66 -7.95
C ARG A 64 -11.83 9.03 -7.39
N LYS A 65 -11.79 8.53 -6.16
CA LYS A 65 -12.95 7.86 -5.56
C LYS A 65 -14.16 8.78 -5.48
N HIS A 66 -15.33 8.24 -5.74
CA HIS A 66 -16.61 8.92 -5.66
C HIS A 66 -17.41 8.52 -4.41
N GLY A 67 -17.06 7.39 -3.80
CA GLY A 67 -17.73 6.83 -2.64
C GLY A 67 -16.77 6.23 -1.62
N SER A 68 -17.33 5.59 -0.61
CA SER A 68 -16.58 4.85 0.40
C SER A 68 -17.33 3.58 0.75
N PRO A 69 -16.68 2.43 0.80
CA PRO A 69 -17.29 1.20 1.32
C PRO A 69 -17.45 1.30 2.84
N PHE A 70 -18.18 0.34 3.39
CA PHE A 70 -18.24 0.15 4.83
C PHE A 70 -16.88 -0.26 5.39
N VAL A 71 -16.51 0.33 6.52
CA VAL A 71 -15.28 0.02 7.27
C VAL A 71 -15.65 -0.34 8.69
N ASP A 72 -15.08 -1.44 9.19
CA ASP A 72 -15.28 -1.89 10.56
C ASP A 72 -14.61 -0.95 11.56
N ASP A 73 -15.28 -0.69 12.68
CA ASP A 73 -14.78 0.19 13.75
C ASP A 73 -13.47 -0.32 14.39
N GLU A 74 -13.20 -1.63 14.31
CA GLU A 74 -11.96 -2.23 14.83
C GLU A 74 -10.71 -1.88 14.02
N ASP A 75 -10.87 -1.44 12.76
CA ASP A 75 -9.79 -1.12 11.83
C ASP A 75 -9.34 0.34 11.90
N VAL A 76 -10.04 1.16 12.68
CA VAL A 76 -9.80 2.59 12.79
C VAL A 76 -9.53 3.00 14.24
N PRO A 77 -8.85 4.14 14.48
CA PRO A 77 -8.67 4.68 15.81
C PRO A 77 -10.00 5.13 16.44
N ASP A 78 -10.03 5.25 17.75
CA ASP A 78 -11.24 5.47 18.54
C ASP A 78 -12.03 6.72 18.15
N ASP A 79 -11.34 7.78 17.71
CA ASP A 79 -11.94 9.04 17.26
C ASP A 79 -12.68 8.95 15.92
N LEU A 80 -12.38 7.94 15.12
CA LEU A 80 -13.04 7.67 13.84
C LEU A 80 -14.16 6.63 13.92
N LYS A 81 -14.31 5.92 15.04
CA LYS A 81 -15.35 4.90 15.22
C LYS A 81 -16.75 5.49 15.04
N SER A 82 -17.68 4.65 14.66
CA SER A 82 -19.11 5.01 14.54
C SER A 82 -19.68 5.56 15.85
N THR A 83 -19.18 5.07 16.99
CA THR A 83 -19.56 5.51 18.33
C THR A 83 -19.05 6.91 18.70
N ALA A 84 -18.00 7.40 18.03
CA ALA A 84 -17.43 8.74 18.21
C ALA A 84 -18.04 9.75 17.23
N ALA A 85 -18.87 9.31 16.28
CA ALA A 85 -19.48 10.17 15.29
C ALA A 85 -20.62 11.00 15.91
N GLU A 86 -20.85 12.17 15.35
CA GLU A 86 -22.02 13.00 15.71
C GLU A 86 -23.32 12.27 15.39
N SER A 87 -24.39 12.61 16.13
CA SER A 87 -25.71 12.01 15.92
C SER A 87 -26.19 12.29 14.50
N LYS A 88 -26.73 11.25 13.85
CA LYS A 88 -27.29 11.35 12.49
C LYS A 88 -28.52 12.27 12.47
N GLU A 89 -28.64 13.08 11.42
CA GLU A 89 -29.88 13.86 11.21
C GLU A 89 -31.06 12.97 10.82
N LYS A 90 -30.79 11.94 10.05
CA LYS A 90 -31.81 10.96 9.59
C LYS A 90 -31.28 9.53 9.77
N GLU A 91 -32.16 8.59 10.07
CA GLU A 91 -31.81 7.20 10.35
C GLU A 91 -31.09 6.52 9.19
N TYR A 92 -31.41 6.87 7.96
CA TYR A 92 -30.83 6.29 6.73
C TYR A 92 -29.53 6.96 6.26
N ASP A 93 -29.12 8.06 6.90
CA ASP A 93 -27.85 8.75 6.56
C ASP A 93 -26.67 7.95 7.12
N VAL A 94 -25.52 8.08 6.45
CA VAL A 94 -24.25 7.62 6.99
C VAL A 94 -23.80 8.54 8.13
N ASP A 95 -23.01 8.05 9.07
CA ASP A 95 -22.47 8.88 10.15
C ASP A 95 -21.36 9.83 9.65
N SER A 96 -21.05 10.87 10.42
CA SER A 96 -20.09 11.92 10.07
C SER A 96 -18.64 11.43 9.86
N ASN A 97 -18.32 10.21 10.36
CA ASN A 97 -17.01 9.60 10.23
C ASN A 97 -16.95 8.52 9.13
N TYR A 98 -18.08 8.20 8.48
CA TYR A 98 -18.16 7.11 7.49
C TYR A 98 -17.09 7.20 6.40
N HIS A 99 -16.98 8.34 5.74
CA HIS A 99 -15.98 8.55 4.68
C HIS A 99 -14.55 8.67 5.23
N LYS A 100 -14.38 9.25 6.41
CA LYS A 100 -13.09 9.41 7.07
C LYS A 100 -12.45 8.07 7.45
N ARG A 101 -13.29 7.08 7.84
CA ARG A 101 -12.80 5.71 8.10
C ARG A 101 -12.16 5.10 6.87
N TRP A 102 -12.82 5.22 5.72
CA TRP A 102 -12.23 4.71 4.48
C TRP A 102 -10.96 5.46 4.07
N ASP A 103 -10.94 6.78 4.23
CA ASP A 103 -9.74 7.58 3.98
C ASP A 103 -8.57 7.10 4.82
N TYR A 104 -8.79 6.91 6.11
CA TYR A 104 -7.79 6.40 7.03
C TYR A 104 -7.26 5.01 6.61
N VAL A 105 -8.16 4.08 6.29
CA VAL A 105 -7.77 2.72 5.85
C VAL A 105 -6.94 2.76 4.59
N VAL A 106 -7.34 3.56 3.60
CA VAL A 106 -6.57 3.73 2.35
C VAL A 106 -5.21 4.37 2.63
N ASP A 107 -5.13 5.33 3.56
CA ASP A 107 -3.86 5.96 3.95
C ASP A 107 -2.90 4.99 4.62
N GLU A 108 -3.39 4.12 5.50
CA GLU A 108 -2.59 3.06 6.11
C GLU A 108 -2.10 2.03 5.07
N MET A 109 -2.94 1.68 4.09
CA MET A 109 -2.52 0.84 2.97
C MET A 109 -1.40 1.52 2.15
N ILE A 110 -1.62 2.77 1.74
CA ILE A 110 -0.63 3.54 0.97
C ILE A 110 0.67 3.63 1.73
N TRP A 111 0.63 4.00 3.01
CA TRP A 111 1.81 4.08 3.86
C TRP A 111 2.57 2.75 3.91
N ALA A 112 1.87 1.62 4.09
CA ALA A 112 2.52 0.30 4.14
C ALA A 112 3.21 -0.05 2.81
N PHE A 113 2.56 0.19 1.68
CA PHE A 113 3.15 -0.06 0.37
C PHE A 113 4.25 0.94 -0.01
N GLU A 114 4.30 2.12 0.61
CA GLU A 114 5.44 3.03 0.51
C GLU A 114 6.68 2.49 1.22
N GLN A 115 6.49 1.82 2.38
CA GLN A 115 7.60 1.19 3.09
C GLN A 115 8.18 -0.02 2.33
N LEU A 116 7.36 -0.71 1.56
CA LEU A 116 7.74 -1.91 0.78
C LEU A 116 8.36 -1.58 -0.59
N GLN A 117 8.63 -0.32 -0.90
CA GLN A 117 9.28 0.03 -2.17
C GLN A 117 10.74 -0.44 -2.18
N PRO A 118 11.29 -0.93 -3.33
CA PRO A 118 12.64 -1.47 -3.42
C PRO A 118 13.74 -0.50 -2.99
N ASP A 119 13.51 0.80 -3.16
CA ASP A 119 14.49 1.85 -2.85
C ASP A 119 14.32 2.41 -1.42
N ASN A 120 13.41 1.85 -0.62
CA ASN A 120 13.11 2.33 0.73
C ASN A 120 13.71 1.40 1.81
N ASP A 121 14.95 1.70 2.26
CA ASP A 121 15.51 1.05 3.46
C ASP A 121 14.97 1.75 4.73
N TRP A 122 13.72 1.44 5.07
CA TRP A 122 13.05 2.03 6.25
C TRP A 122 13.70 1.63 7.58
N GLU A 123 14.50 0.56 7.61
CA GLU A 123 15.24 0.13 8.81
C GLU A 123 16.43 1.03 9.11
N GLU A 124 16.98 1.74 8.10
CA GLU A 124 18.16 2.59 8.29
C GLU A 124 17.98 3.64 9.40
N GLN A 125 16.78 4.21 9.52
CA GLN A 125 16.46 5.19 10.56
C GLN A 125 16.57 4.66 12.00
N TYR A 126 16.58 3.34 12.19
CA TYR A 126 16.69 2.66 13.49
C TYR A 126 18.10 2.13 13.77
N ARG A 127 19.03 2.33 12.86
CA ARG A 127 20.43 1.91 12.96
C ARG A 127 21.29 3.12 13.28
N THR A 128 22.13 2.99 14.30
CA THR A 128 23.07 4.06 14.73
C THR A 128 24.45 3.50 14.98
N GLY A 129 25.45 4.40 14.97
CA GLY A 129 26.82 4.02 15.26
C GLY A 129 27.60 3.47 14.05
N GLU A 130 28.83 3.02 14.31
CA GLU A 130 29.77 2.48 13.33
C GLU A 130 29.76 0.94 13.37
N PHE A 131 29.58 0.31 12.21
CA PHE A 131 29.67 -1.14 12.07
C PHE A 131 31.12 -1.52 11.80
N ASP A 132 31.83 -1.97 12.86
CA ASP A 132 33.20 -2.46 12.76
C ASP A 132 33.26 -3.91 13.25
N MET A 133 33.46 -4.83 12.30
CA MET A 133 33.56 -6.27 12.59
C MET A 133 34.86 -6.81 12.02
N GLN A 134 35.50 -7.68 12.80
CA GLN A 134 36.76 -8.33 12.46
C GLN A 134 36.56 -9.86 12.41
N PHE A 135 37.39 -10.51 11.62
CA PHE A 135 37.36 -11.97 11.51
C PHE A 135 38.60 -12.56 12.17
N GLU A 136 38.39 -13.39 13.18
CA GLU A 136 39.47 -14.12 13.86
C GLU A 136 39.39 -15.60 13.48
N PRO A 137 40.56 -16.26 13.23
CA PRO A 137 40.59 -17.70 13.02
C PRO A 137 40.13 -18.42 14.29
N CYS A 138 39.14 -19.31 14.19
CA CYS A 138 38.69 -20.13 15.31
C CYS A 138 39.04 -21.61 15.15
N GLU A 139 39.35 -22.07 13.93
CA GLU A 139 39.83 -23.43 13.66
C GLU A 139 40.96 -23.38 12.64
N LEU A 140 42.07 -24.07 12.94
CA LEU A 140 43.22 -24.20 12.03
C LEU A 140 43.25 -25.62 11.44
N ASP A 141 43.71 -25.73 10.21
CA ASP A 141 43.99 -27.03 9.58
C ASP A 141 45.36 -27.60 10.05
N ASP A 142 45.68 -28.82 9.62
CA ASP A 142 46.93 -29.49 9.95
C ASP A 142 48.20 -28.74 9.47
N THR A 143 48.01 -27.77 8.59
CA THR A 143 49.08 -26.90 8.03
C THR A 143 49.20 -25.57 8.73
N GLY A 144 48.34 -25.29 9.73
CA GLY A 144 48.29 -24.01 10.44
C GLY A 144 47.52 -22.88 9.69
N LYS A 145 46.78 -23.19 8.62
CA LYS A 145 45.91 -22.22 7.96
C LYS A 145 44.53 -22.21 8.60
N ALA A 146 43.94 -21.04 8.64
CA ALA A 146 42.61 -20.87 9.16
C ALA A 146 41.57 -21.63 8.29
N LYS A 147 40.83 -22.55 8.89
CA LYS A 147 39.75 -23.32 8.31
C LYS A 147 38.38 -22.67 8.54
N LEU A 148 38.21 -22.09 9.74
CA LEU A 148 37.01 -21.35 10.14
C LEU A 148 37.39 -20.02 10.77
N TYR A 149 36.53 -19.03 10.55
CA TYR A 149 36.65 -17.71 11.15
C TYR A 149 35.41 -17.40 11.99
N THR A 150 35.62 -16.79 13.14
CA THR A 150 34.55 -16.19 13.94
C THR A 150 34.55 -14.68 13.71
N MET A 151 33.37 -14.12 13.57
CA MET A 151 33.17 -12.67 13.47
C MET A 151 33.10 -12.09 14.89
N ILE A 152 33.99 -11.13 15.18
CA ILE A 152 34.06 -10.44 16.46
C ILE A 152 33.90 -8.94 16.28
N LYS A 153 33.45 -8.24 17.33
CA LYS A 153 33.36 -6.78 17.33
C LYS A 153 34.76 -6.17 17.32
N GLY A 154 35.02 -5.31 16.33
CA GLY A 154 36.22 -4.50 16.26
C GLY A 154 36.23 -3.36 17.29
N PRO A 155 37.37 -2.67 17.49
CA PRO A 155 37.54 -1.62 18.51
C PRO A 155 36.70 -0.37 18.29
N LYS A 156 36.20 -0.14 17.07
CA LYS A 156 35.32 0.99 16.74
C LYS A 156 33.86 0.63 16.63
N HIS A 157 33.50 -0.62 16.93
CA HIS A 157 32.15 -1.08 16.84
C HIS A 157 31.24 -0.41 17.87
N THR A 158 30.36 0.48 17.39
CA THR A 158 29.35 1.17 18.19
C THR A 158 27.94 0.99 17.61
N PHE A 159 27.82 0.06 16.66
CA PHE A 159 26.55 -0.18 15.97
C PHE A 159 25.47 -0.70 16.93
N GLU A 160 24.36 0.01 16.92
CA GLU A 160 23.17 -0.32 17.72
C GLU A 160 21.93 -0.25 16.84
N VAL A 161 20.94 -1.07 17.16
CA VAL A 161 19.63 -1.09 16.49
C VAL A 161 18.55 -0.82 17.54
N ASP A 162 17.64 0.09 17.24
CA ASP A 162 16.40 0.27 18.01
C ASP A 162 15.38 -0.82 17.64
N ASP A 163 15.53 -2.01 18.23
CA ASP A 163 14.64 -3.16 17.98
C ASP A 163 13.17 -2.85 18.29
N ALA A 164 12.90 -1.98 19.28
CA ALA A 164 11.53 -1.59 19.62
C ALA A 164 10.92 -0.72 18.53
N GLY A 165 11.67 0.25 18.01
CA GLY A 165 11.25 1.09 16.88
C GLY A 165 11.04 0.27 15.61
N VAL A 166 11.99 -0.63 15.28
CA VAL A 166 11.87 -1.57 14.16
C VAL A 166 10.59 -2.38 14.27
N LYS A 167 10.32 -2.96 15.44
CA LYS A 167 9.12 -3.77 15.66
C LYS A 167 7.83 -2.97 15.47
N ILE A 168 7.73 -1.79 16.03
CA ILE A 168 6.54 -0.93 15.92
C ILE A 168 6.29 -0.58 14.43
N HIS A 169 7.35 -0.21 13.71
CA HIS A 169 7.28 0.13 12.29
C HIS A 169 6.81 -1.07 11.46
N HIS A 170 7.45 -2.23 11.66
CA HIS A 170 7.08 -3.47 10.97
C HIS A 170 5.63 -3.89 11.28
N ASP A 171 5.18 -3.80 12.54
CA ASP A 171 3.81 -4.14 12.94
C ASP A 171 2.79 -3.23 12.21
N ARG A 172 3.14 -1.95 11.94
CA ARG A 172 2.30 -1.05 11.14
C ARG A 172 2.27 -1.44 9.66
N ILE A 173 3.41 -1.86 9.06
CA ILE A 173 3.46 -2.40 7.69
C ILE A 173 2.52 -3.62 7.58
N VAL A 174 2.65 -4.56 8.51
CA VAL A 174 1.79 -5.76 8.57
C VAL A 174 0.31 -5.39 8.71
N ARG A 175 -0.02 -4.37 9.50
CA ARG A 175 -1.39 -3.89 9.64
C ARG A 175 -1.93 -3.33 8.31
N GLY A 176 -1.18 -2.46 7.63
CA GLY A 176 -1.59 -1.88 6.35
C GLY A 176 -1.78 -2.92 5.25
N THR A 177 -0.90 -3.92 5.17
CA THR A 177 -1.04 -5.04 4.22
C THR A 177 -2.22 -5.94 4.55
N LYS A 178 -2.53 -6.16 5.84
CA LYS A 178 -3.75 -6.87 6.27
C LYS A 178 -5.01 -6.12 5.89
N LEU A 179 -5.05 -4.79 6.06
CA LEU A 179 -6.16 -3.94 5.63
C LEU A 179 -6.38 -4.05 4.11
N PHE A 180 -5.29 -4.03 3.33
CA PHE A 180 -5.37 -4.25 1.89
C PHE A 180 -6.01 -5.60 1.56
N GLY A 181 -5.62 -6.69 2.21
CA GLY A 181 -6.22 -8.01 2.02
C GLY A 181 -7.70 -8.04 2.45
N LYS A 182 -8.05 -7.45 3.60
CA LYS A 182 -9.41 -7.39 4.15
C LYS A 182 -10.37 -6.64 3.21
N TYR A 183 -9.94 -5.48 2.72
CA TYR A 183 -10.76 -4.61 1.87
C TYR A 183 -10.50 -4.78 0.38
N PHE A 184 -9.79 -5.83 -0.04
CA PHE A 184 -9.40 -6.04 -1.44
C PHE A 184 -10.57 -5.95 -2.42
N GLN A 185 -11.72 -6.54 -2.09
CA GLN A 185 -12.92 -6.52 -2.94
C GLN A 185 -13.64 -5.17 -2.94
N SER A 186 -13.32 -4.30 -2.00
CA SER A 186 -13.86 -2.94 -1.88
C SER A 186 -12.99 -1.88 -2.55
N LEU A 187 -11.85 -2.29 -3.17
CA LEU A 187 -10.95 -1.42 -3.92
C LEU A 187 -11.49 -1.14 -5.34
N SER A 188 -12.75 -0.77 -5.42
CA SER A 188 -13.44 -0.42 -6.66
C SER A 188 -14.26 0.86 -6.42
N ASP A 189 -14.36 1.66 -7.45
CA ASP A 189 -15.14 2.90 -7.47
C ASP A 189 -16.47 2.67 -8.23
#